data_56198428b7ddbd6e8e8b2c2c76aed7f4
#
_entry.id   56198428b7ddbd6e8e8b2c2c76aed7f4
#
_cell.length_a   1.000
_cell.length_b   1.000
_cell.length_c   1.000
_cell.angle_alpha   90.00
_cell.angle_beta   90.00
_cell.angle_gamma   90.00
#
_symmetry.space_group_name_H-M   'P 1'
#
loop_
_entity.id
_entity.type
_entity.pdbx_description
1 polymer ?
#
loop_
_entity_poly.entity_id
_entity_poly.type
_entity_poly.pdbx_seq_one_letter_code
_entity_poly.pdbx_strand_id
1 'polypeptide(L)'
;MKKKLTALFAAALLSASAGVFATGVGPQLNFDPVAAPRITPPVWGLACSAKFDDIPLYFAGAFNIIAPYAYVKSDGTPVVTARLGFQLTADYWFMNPEIIGLWHWFWGLGGTIRTDFSANGKNFYLSTGPRAVAGMNWFFADGFLELYVQQAIQPELQFAFGEDGSANGVFGVPVYFPSSVGLRFWF
;
A
#
# COMPACT_ATOMS: atom_id res chain seq x y z
N MET A 1 26.48 11.13 -1.29
CA MET A 1 25.24 10.50 -0.80
C MET A 1 24.52 9.68 -1.87
N LYS A 2 24.33 10.15 -3.12
CA LYS A 2 23.61 9.42 -4.19
C LYS A 2 24.16 8.02 -4.47
N LYS A 3 25.49 7.84 -4.56
CA LYS A 3 26.11 6.54 -4.82
C LYS A 3 25.89 5.50 -3.71
N LYS A 4 25.74 5.92 -2.45
CA LYS A 4 25.45 5.02 -1.32
C LYS A 4 24.00 4.52 -1.33
N LEU A 5 23.05 5.38 -1.75
CA LEU A 5 21.65 5.02 -1.86
C LEU A 5 21.43 4.01 -3.00
N THR A 6 22.09 4.22 -4.14
CA THR A 6 22.05 3.30 -5.29
C THR A 6 22.66 1.94 -4.93
N ALA A 7 23.77 1.93 -4.17
CA ALA A 7 24.39 0.70 -3.71
C ALA A 7 23.52 -0.06 -2.69
N LEU A 8 22.81 0.65 -1.80
CA LEU A 8 21.87 0.05 -0.85
C LEU A 8 20.66 -0.56 -1.57
N PHE A 9 20.14 0.13 -2.58
CA PHE A 9 19.03 -0.37 -3.40
C PHE A 9 19.45 -1.59 -4.24
N ALA A 10 20.64 -1.54 -4.83
CA ALA A 10 21.23 -2.68 -5.56
C ALA A 10 21.53 -3.86 -4.63
N ALA A 11 22.03 -3.61 -3.43
CA ALA A 11 22.29 -4.66 -2.43
C ALA A 11 21.00 -5.28 -1.91
N ALA A 12 19.93 -4.49 -1.71
CA ALA A 12 18.61 -5.00 -1.34
C ALA A 12 17.96 -5.84 -2.45
N LEU A 13 18.14 -5.45 -3.71
CA LEU A 13 17.72 -6.24 -4.88
C LEU A 13 18.53 -7.53 -5.04
N LEU A 14 19.84 -7.48 -4.80
CA LEU A 14 20.74 -8.65 -4.89
C LEU A 14 20.57 -9.61 -3.69
N SER A 15 20.26 -9.12 -2.50
CA SER A 15 19.98 -9.99 -1.35
C SER A 15 18.62 -10.71 -1.46
N ALA A 16 17.66 -10.14 -2.18
CA ALA A 16 16.42 -10.83 -2.50
C ALA A 16 16.63 -11.98 -3.51
N SER A 17 17.70 -11.94 -4.31
CA SER A 17 18.02 -12.98 -5.31
C SER A 17 18.83 -14.17 -4.74
N ALA A 18 19.26 -14.13 -3.48
CA ALA A 18 20.04 -15.20 -2.87
C ALA A 18 19.20 -16.34 -2.26
N GLY A 19 17.88 -16.25 -2.35
CA GLY A 19 16.94 -17.32 -1.96
C GLY A 19 16.62 -18.22 -3.15
N VAL A 20 16.51 -19.50 -2.91
CA VAL A 20 16.15 -20.57 -3.87
C VAL A 20 14.71 -20.42 -4.41
N PHE A 21 14.06 -19.30 -4.18
CA PHE A 21 12.65 -19.06 -4.51
C PHE A 21 12.57 -18.02 -5.62
N ALA A 22 11.84 -18.35 -6.68
CA ALA A 22 11.47 -17.36 -7.69
C ALA A 22 10.75 -16.20 -7.00
N THR A 23 11.29 -15.00 -7.16
CA THR A 23 10.77 -13.80 -6.52
C THR A 23 10.44 -12.76 -7.57
N GLY A 24 9.19 -12.35 -7.59
CA GLY A 24 8.74 -11.22 -8.41
C GLY A 24 8.83 -9.92 -7.63
N VAL A 25 9.62 -8.96 -8.10
CA VAL A 25 9.80 -7.65 -7.46
C VAL A 25 9.57 -6.53 -8.48
N GLY A 26 8.93 -5.44 -8.06
CA GLY A 26 8.78 -4.30 -8.95
C GLY A 26 7.93 -3.14 -8.42
N PRO A 27 7.83 -2.08 -9.22
CA PRO A 27 7.08 -0.88 -8.86
C PRO A 27 5.57 -1.12 -8.89
N GLN A 28 4.88 -0.36 -8.03
CA GLN A 28 3.43 -0.35 -7.92
C GLN A 28 2.94 1.07 -7.67
N LEU A 29 1.85 1.43 -8.32
CA LEU A 29 1.08 2.64 -8.04
C LEU A 29 -0.17 2.26 -7.25
N ASN A 30 -0.42 3.00 -6.18
CA ASN A 30 -1.61 2.86 -5.35
C ASN A 30 -2.48 4.08 -5.51
N PHE A 31 -3.78 3.85 -5.58
CA PHE A 31 -4.80 4.88 -5.57
C PHE A 31 -5.94 4.45 -4.66
N ASP A 32 -6.24 5.28 -3.68
CA ASP A 32 -7.31 5.04 -2.72
C ASP A 32 -8.33 6.17 -2.83
N PRO A 33 -9.42 5.96 -3.58
CA PRO A 33 -10.34 7.03 -3.94
C PRO A 33 -11.19 7.55 -2.79
N VAL A 34 -11.56 6.70 -1.84
CA VAL A 34 -12.52 7.04 -0.78
C VAL A 34 -12.29 6.19 0.46
N ALA A 35 -12.48 6.81 1.61
CA ALA A 35 -12.66 6.11 2.88
C ALA A 35 -14.07 6.39 3.44
N ALA A 36 -14.83 5.34 3.69
CA ALA A 36 -16.10 5.43 4.41
C ALA A 36 -15.85 5.30 5.93
N PRO A 37 -16.66 5.89 6.82
CA PRO A 37 -17.83 6.75 6.58
C PRO A 37 -17.51 8.23 6.35
N ARG A 38 -16.24 8.62 6.39
CA ARG A 38 -15.81 10.01 6.14
C ARG A 38 -15.21 10.09 4.74
N ILE A 39 -15.58 11.12 3.99
CA ILE A 39 -14.93 11.45 2.73
C ILE A 39 -13.53 11.94 3.09
N THR A 40 -12.55 11.08 2.92
CA THR A 40 -11.15 11.48 2.97
C THR A 40 -10.69 11.85 1.55
N PRO A 41 -9.72 12.75 1.41
CA PRO A 41 -9.14 13.03 0.10
C PRO A 41 -8.49 11.78 -0.46
N PRO A 42 -8.41 11.66 -1.79
CA PRO A 42 -7.76 10.52 -2.41
C PRO A 42 -6.29 10.42 -1.98
N VAL A 43 -5.86 9.20 -1.72
CA VAL A 43 -4.48 8.87 -1.40
C VAL A 43 -3.80 8.33 -2.64
N TRP A 44 -2.66 8.90 -2.98
CA TRP A 44 -1.78 8.41 -4.03
C TRP A 44 -0.53 7.81 -3.40
N GLY A 45 -0.11 6.65 -3.86
CA GLY A 45 1.07 5.98 -3.35
C GLY A 45 1.97 5.44 -4.46
N LEU A 46 3.27 5.60 -4.27
CA LEU A 46 4.29 4.90 -5.02
C LEU A 46 4.84 3.79 -4.13
N ALA A 47 4.81 2.58 -4.60
CA ALA A 47 5.21 1.40 -3.85
C ALA A 47 6.24 0.55 -4.60
N CYS A 48 6.91 -0.29 -3.83
CA CYS A 48 7.62 -1.46 -4.32
C CYS A 48 6.90 -2.71 -3.79
N SER A 49 6.61 -3.64 -4.68
CA SER A 49 5.96 -4.91 -4.34
C SER A 49 6.90 -6.09 -4.52
N ALA A 50 6.73 -7.11 -3.70
CA ALA A 50 7.40 -8.39 -3.81
C ALA A 50 6.40 -9.54 -3.67
N LYS A 51 6.56 -10.59 -4.46
CA LYS A 51 5.79 -11.83 -4.38
C LYS A 51 6.72 -13.01 -4.49
N PHE A 52 6.50 -14.04 -3.71
CA PHE A 52 7.25 -15.28 -3.72
C PHE A 52 6.44 -16.37 -4.42
N ASP A 53 7.09 -17.20 -5.23
CA ASP A 53 6.39 -18.25 -5.98
C ASP A 53 6.00 -19.43 -5.09
N ASP A 54 6.93 -19.90 -4.27
CA ASP A 54 6.72 -21.05 -3.40
C ASP A 54 5.82 -20.76 -2.19
N ILE A 55 5.70 -19.50 -1.83
CA ILE A 55 4.83 -19.05 -0.74
C ILE A 55 3.89 -18.02 -1.33
N PRO A 56 2.57 -18.22 -1.32
CA PRO A 56 1.62 -17.29 -1.93
C PRO A 56 1.50 -15.98 -1.11
N LEU A 57 2.64 -15.44 -0.69
CA LEU A 57 2.75 -14.19 0.04
C LEU A 57 3.13 -13.06 -0.91
N TYR A 58 2.38 -12.01 -0.80
CA TYR A 58 2.60 -10.73 -1.46
C TYR A 58 2.89 -9.67 -0.40
N PHE A 59 3.87 -8.83 -0.67
CA PHE A 59 4.21 -7.68 0.17
C PHE A 59 4.28 -6.42 -0.68
N ALA A 60 3.88 -5.28 -0.12
CA ALA A 60 4.16 -3.99 -0.73
C ALA A 60 4.47 -2.94 0.34
N GLY A 61 5.53 -2.17 0.08
CA GLY A 61 5.89 -0.98 0.85
C GLY A 61 5.62 0.26 0.01
N ALA A 62 4.78 1.17 0.50
CA ALA A 62 4.35 2.36 -0.21
C ALA A 62 4.73 3.64 0.52
N PHE A 63 5.09 4.66 -0.24
CA PHE A 63 5.08 6.05 0.19
C PHE A 63 3.80 6.69 -0.32
N ASN A 64 3.00 7.25 0.59
CA ASN A 64 1.68 7.80 0.31
C ASN A 64 1.67 9.32 0.44
N ILE A 65 0.95 9.96 -0.48
CA ILE A 65 0.66 11.39 -0.46
C ILE A 65 -0.86 11.54 -0.40
N ILE A 66 -1.33 12.19 0.65
CA ILE A 66 -2.72 12.58 0.80
C ILE A 66 -2.83 14.04 0.35
N ALA A 67 -3.60 14.26 -0.71
CA ALA A 67 -3.79 15.60 -1.28
C ALA A 67 -4.29 16.59 -0.22
N PRO A 68 -3.95 17.87 -0.35
CA PRO A 68 -4.48 18.90 0.54
C PRO A 68 -6.01 18.90 0.56
N TYR A 69 -6.58 18.87 1.75
CA TYR A 69 -8.02 18.95 1.94
C TYR A 69 -8.38 19.92 3.06
N ALA A 70 -9.52 20.56 2.90
CA ALA A 70 -10.05 21.46 3.90
C ALA A 70 -11.07 20.72 4.77
N TYR A 71 -10.97 20.88 6.07
CA TYR A 71 -11.99 20.47 7.02
C TYR A 71 -12.26 21.61 8.01
N VAL A 72 -13.41 21.60 8.62
CA VAL A 72 -13.78 22.57 9.65
C VAL A 72 -13.65 21.90 11.01
N LYS A 73 -12.86 22.51 11.90
CA LYS A 73 -12.77 22.07 13.29
C LYS A 73 -14.12 22.26 14.01
N SER A 74 -14.26 21.62 15.17
CA SER A 74 -15.45 21.77 16.02
C SER A 74 -15.72 23.22 16.48
N ASP A 75 -14.69 24.06 16.49
CA ASP A 75 -14.75 25.50 16.81
C ASP A 75 -15.10 26.39 15.59
N GLY A 76 -15.41 25.79 14.43
CA GLY A 76 -15.74 26.49 13.19
C GLY A 76 -14.51 26.95 12.37
N THR A 77 -13.29 26.69 12.80
CA THR A 77 -12.07 27.13 12.11
C THR A 77 -11.79 26.23 10.90
N PRO A 78 -11.67 26.79 9.67
CA PRO A 78 -11.28 26.01 8.52
C PRO A 78 -9.78 25.67 8.59
N VAL A 79 -9.45 24.41 8.33
CA VAL A 79 -8.06 23.93 8.30
C VAL A 79 -7.81 23.23 6.98
N VAL A 80 -6.75 23.62 6.28
CA VAL A 80 -6.22 22.92 5.12
C VAL A 80 -5.03 22.10 5.58
N THR A 81 -5.04 20.82 5.33
CA THR A 81 -3.94 19.92 5.68
C THR A 81 -3.63 18.97 4.54
N ALA A 82 -2.36 18.63 4.43
CA ALA A 82 -1.87 17.53 3.61
C ALA A 82 -1.16 16.53 4.52
N ARG A 83 -1.04 15.29 4.09
CA ARG A 83 -0.32 14.27 4.84
C ARG A 83 0.64 13.53 3.93
N LEU A 84 1.74 13.09 4.51
CA LEU A 84 2.69 12.17 3.91
C LEU A 84 2.74 10.93 4.77
N GLY A 85 2.80 9.76 4.16
CA GLY A 85 2.76 8.53 4.92
C GLY A 85 3.53 7.38 4.31
N PHE A 86 3.69 6.35 5.13
CA PHE A 86 4.23 5.06 4.71
C PHE A 86 3.22 3.98 5.01
N GLN A 87 3.12 3.01 4.12
CA GLN A 87 2.23 1.87 4.26
C GLN A 87 2.99 0.59 3.95
N LEU A 88 2.76 -0.44 4.77
CA LEU A 88 3.16 -1.80 4.50
C LEU A 88 1.90 -2.66 4.38
N THR A 89 1.84 -3.49 3.37
CA THR A 89 0.79 -4.50 3.20
C THR A 89 1.42 -5.87 3.05
N ALA A 90 0.75 -6.88 3.59
CA ALA A 90 1.12 -8.27 3.43
C ALA A 90 -0.17 -9.07 3.19
N ASP A 91 -0.27 -9.71 2.04
CA ASP A 91 -1.44 -10.49 1.61
C ASP A 91 -1.04 -11.94 1.32
N TYR A 92 -1.84 -12.89 1.74
CA TYR A 92 -1.75 -14.28 1.34
C TYR A 92 -2.75 -14.53 0.21
N TRP A 93 -2.27 -14.90 -0.98
CA TRP A 93 -3.10 -15.20 -2.13
C TRP A 93 -3.50 -16.68 -2.11
N PHE A 94 -4.78 -16.95 -1.93
CA PHE A 94 -5.29 -18.33 -1.82
C PHE A 94 -5.25 -19.08 -3.13
N MET A 95 -5.35 -18.39 -4.25
CA MET A 95 -5.31 -18.98 -5.58
C MET A 95 -4.87 -17.95 -6.62
N ASN A 96 -4.33 -18.45 -7.72
CA ASN A 96 -3.98 -17.66 -8.91
C ASN A 96 -4.18 -18.51 -10.19
N PRO A 97 -5.41 -19.03 -10.45
CA PRO A 97 -5.66 -19.86 -11.62
C PRO A 97 -5.63 -19.05 -12.91
N GLU A 98 -5.22 -19.71 -13.98
CA GLU A 98 -5.35 -19.21 -15.35
C GLU A 98 -6.83 -19.10 -15.73
N ILE A 99 -7.19 -17.97 -16.36
CA ILE A 99 -8.50 -17.77 -16.98
C ILE A 99 -8.42 -18.18 -18.43
N ILE A 100 -7.46 -17.60 -19.16
CA ILE A 100 -7.18 -17.88 -20.56
C ILE A 100 -5.77 -17.39 -20.93
N GLY A 101 -4.89 -18.29 -21.36
CA GLY A 101 -3.55 -18.00 -21.81
C GLY A 101 -2.72 -17.27 -20.74
N LEU A 102 -2.38 -16.02 -21.00
CA LEU A 102 -1.54 -15.23 -20.08
C LEU A 102 -2.30 -14.64 -18.88
N TRP A 103 -3.61 -14.75 -18.86
CA TRP A 103 -4.48 -14.10 -17.90
C TRP A 103 -4.77 -14.99 -16.74
N HIS A 104 -4.52 -14.48 -15.53
CA HIS A 104 -4.82 -15.12 -14.25
C HIS A 104 -5.65 -14.19 -13.38
N TRP A 105 -6.36 -14.75 -12.42
CA TRP A 105 -7.02 -13.96 -11.39
C TRP A 105 -6.60 -14.47 -10.01
N PHE A 106 -6.71 -13.63 -9.03
CA PHE A 106 -6.38 -13.99 -7.66
C PHE A 106 -7.31 -13.32 -6.67
N TRP A 107 -7.39 -13.91 -5.50
CA TRP A 107 -7.93 -13.26 -4.32
C TRP A 107 -7.12 -13.69 -3.10
N GLY A 108 -7.18 -12.87 -2.04
CA GLY A 108 -6.41 -13.13 -0.84
C GLY A 108 -6.89 -12.34 0.36
N LEU A 109 -6.33 -12.68 1.50
CA LEU A 109 -6.50 -11.98 2.75
C LEU A 109 -5.16 -11.59 3.32
N GLY A 110 -5.13 -10.47 4.02
CA GLY A 110 -3.90 -9.97 4.58
C GLY A 110 -4.14 -8.88 5.61
N GLY A 111 -3.12 -8.06 5.76
CA GLY A 111 -3.15 -6.93 6.67
C GLY A 111 -2.37 -5.73 6.17
N THR A 112 -2.60 -4.62 6.83
CA THR A 112 -1.94 -3.36 6.55
C THR A 112 -1.51 -2.67 7.84
N ILE A 113 -0.39 -1.95 7.75
CA ILE A 113 0.02 -0.96 8.73
C ILE A 113 0.37 0.30 7.95
N ARG A 114 -0.20 1.44 8.36
CA ARG A 114 0.04 2.74 7.76
C ARG A 114 0.37 3.78 8.82
N THR A 115 1.30 4.64 8.49
CA THR A 115 1.68 5.80 9.30
C THR A 115 1.56 7.05 8.45
N ASP A 116 0.85 8.07 8.93
CA ASP A 116 0.70 9.34 8.24
C ASP A 116 1.15 10.48 9.14
N PHE A 117 1.84 11.45 8.56
CA PHE A 117 2.29 12.67 9.22
C PHE A 117 1.60 13.87 8.58
N SER A 118 1.04 14.75 9.37
CA SER A 118 0.54 16.02 8.86
C SER A 118 1.70 16.89 8.34
N ALA A 119 1.46 17.65 7.29
CA ALA A 119 2.50 18.49 6.67
C ALA A 119 3.10 19.54 7.61
N ASN A 120 2.36 19.93 8.68
CA ASN A 120 2.86 20.84 9.71
C ASN A 120 3.69 20.12 10.80
N GLY A 121 3.86 18.79 10.72
CA GLY A 121 4.62 17.99 11.67
C GLY A 121 3.97 17.80 13.05
N LYS A 122 2.77 18.36 13.28
CA LYS A 122 2.12 18.37 14.61
C LYS A 122 1.32 17.13 14.91
N ASN A 123 0.83 16.41 13.91
CA ASN A 123 -0.01 15.24 14.07
C ASN A 123 0.58 14.02 13.39
N PHE A 124 0.53 12.90 14.10
CA PHE A 124 0.91 11.57 13.64
C PHE A 124 -0.29 10.65 13.72
N TYR A 125 -0.49 9.85 12.70
CA TYR A 125 -1.55 8.87 12.63
C TYR A 125 -0.95 7.49 12.40
N LEU A 126 -1.41 6.53 13.15
CA LEU A 126 -1.09 5.11 12.97
C LEU A 126 -2.38 4.37 12.65
N SER A 127 -2.37 3.61 11.59
CA SER A 127 -3.52 2.80 11.21
C SER A 127 -3.08 1.36 10.97
N THR A 128 -3.92 0.42 11.32
CA THR A 128 -3.71 -1.00 11.05
C THR A 128 -5.04 -1.70 10.90
N GLY A 129 -5.08 -2.75 10.09
CA GLY A 129 -6.30 -3.50 9.91
C GLY A 129 -6.17 -4.69 8.97
N PRO A 130 -7.21 -5.52 8.92
CA PRO A 130 -7.30 -6.59 7.94
C PRO A 130 -7.53 -6.04 6.53
N ARG A 131 -7.17 -6.85 5.54
CA ARG A 131 -7.29 -6.52 4.13
C ARG A 131 -7.80 -7.74 3.37
N ALA A 132 -8.81 -7.55 2.53
CA ALA A 132 -9.23 -8.51 1.54
C ALA A 132 -8.89 -7.94 0.15
N VAL A 133 -8.24 -8.73 -0.68
CA VAL A 133 -7.75 -8.32 -2.00
C VAL A 133 -8.25 -9.26 -3.07
N ALA A 134 -8.56 -8.72 -4.25
CA ALA A 134 -8.81 -9.49 -5.46
C ALA A 134 -8.22 -8.73 -6.66
N GLY A 135 -7.83 -9.48 -7.69
CA GLY A 135 -7.19 -8.86 -8.85
C GLY A 135 -6.99 -9.81 -10.02
N MET A 136 -6.31 -9.28 -11.02
CA MET A 136 -5.90 -10.01 -12.21
C MET A 136 -4.43 -9.73 -12.47
N ASN A 137 -3.76 -10.72 -13.07
CA ASN A 137 -2.39 -10.58 -13.49
C ASN A 137 -2.14 -11.26 -14.84
N TRP A 138 -1.14 -10.77 -15.54
CA TRP A 138 -0.74 -11.21 -16.87
C TRP A 138 0.77 -11.45 -16.87
N PHE A 139 1.16 -12.63 -17.33
CA PHE A 139 2.57 -12.99 -17.47
C PHE A 139 3.01 -12.84 -18.92
N PHE A 140 4.15 -12.18 -19.14
CA PHE A 140 4.78 -11.95 -20.43
C PHE A 140 6.22 -12.44 -20.40
N ALA A 141 6.83 -12.58 -21.60
CA ALA A 141 8.22 -12.97 -21.76
C ALA A 141 8.56 -14.23 -20.96
N ASP A 142 7.78 -15.30 -21.19
CA ASP A 142 7.94 -16.62 -20.55
C ASP A 142 7.92 -16.56 -19.01
N GLY A 143 7.11 -15.65 -18.47
CA GLY A 143 6.94 -15.50 -17.02
C GLY A 143 7.89 -14.49 -16.36
N PHE A 144 8.84 -13.91 -17.11
CA PHE A 144 9.78 -12.93 -16.57
C PHE A 144 9.11 -11.63 -16.13
N LEU A 145 8.05 -11.20 -16.81
CA LEU A 145 7.35 -9.95 -16.53
C LEU A 145 5.89 -10.23 -16.16
N GLU A 146 5.47 -9.76 -15.02
CA GLU A 146 4.08 -9.78 -14.56
C GLU A 146 3.53 -8.36 -14.48
N LEU A 147 2.43 -8.10 -15.18
CA LEU A 147 1.58 -6.94 -14.98
C LEU A 147 0.41 -7.38 -14.10
N TYR A 148 0.02 -6.59 -13.11
CA TYR A 148 -1.16 -6.88 -12.29
C TYR A 148 -1.95 -5.64 -11.95
N VAL A 149 -3.24 -5.86 -11.73
CA VAL A 149 -4.17 -4.89 -11.15
C VAL A 149 -4.90 -5.54 -9.99
N GLN A 150 -5.09 -4.81 -8.92
CA GLN A 150 -5.80 -5.32 -7.74
C GLN A 150 -6.66 -4.25 -7.10
N GLN A 151 -7.74 -4.70 -6.49
CA GLN A 151 -8.64 -3.93 -5.66
C GLN A 151 -8.68 -4.57 -4.28
N ALA A 152 -8.68 -3.76 -3.22
CA ALA A 152 -8.84 -4.28 -1.88
C ALA A 152 -9.96 -3.58 -1.12
N ILE A 153 -10.42 -4.23 -0.05
CA ILE A 153 -11.27 -3.67 1.00
C ILE A 153 -10.45 -3.75 2.28
N GLN A 154 -10.31 -2.62 2.98
CA GLN A 154 -9.33 -2.46 4.03
C GLN A 154 -9.91 -1.61 5.18
N PRO A 155 -10.68 -2.23 6.12
CA PRO A 155 -11.05 -1.57 7.36
C PRO A 155 -9.82 -1.38 8.25
N GLU A 156 -9.59 -0.17 8.75
CA GLU A 156 -8.44 0.16 9.57
C GLU A 156 -8.87 0.74 10.91
N LEU A 157 -8.24 0.28 11.99
CA LEU A 157 -8.23 1.00 13.26
C LEU A 157 -7.22 2.14 13.15
N GLN A 158 -7.70 3.37 13.30
CA GLN A 158 -6.86 4.55 13.21
C GLN A 158 -6.69 5.18 14.60
N PHE A 159 -5.42 5.39 14.96
CA PHE A 159 -5.00 6.11 16.15
C PHE A 159 -4.43 7.46 15.72
N ALA A 160 -4.79 8.51 16.44
CA ALA A 160 -4.26 9.85 16.21
C ALA A 160 -3.49 10.32 17.43
N PHE A 161 -2.33 10.93 17.20
CA PHE A 161 -1.46 11.51 18.21
C PHE A 161 -1.07 12.92 17.75
N GLY A 162 -1.17 13.91 18.62
CA GLY A 162 -0.81 15.27 18.24
C GLY A 162 -0.97 16.30 19.35
N GLU A 163 -0.44 17.49 19.07
CA GLU A 163 -0.45 18.63 20.00
C GLU A 163 -1.83 19.27 20.17
N ASP A 164 -2.74 19.09 19.23
CA ASP A 164 -4.04 19.78 19.21
C ASP A 164 -5.05 19.22 20.24
N GLY A 165 -4.62 18.36 21.17
CA GLY A 165 -5.41 17.88 22.32
C GLY A 165 -6.66 17.06 21.98
N SER A 166 -7.10 17.06 20.74
CA SER A 166 -8.32 16.43 20.28
C SER A 166 -8.15 14.96 19.82
N ALA A 167 -6.95 14.42 19.90
CA ALA A 167 -6.64 13.19 19.18
C ALA A 167 -5.64 12.25 19.89
N ASN A 168 -5.79 12.05 21.18
CA ASN A 168 -5.07 10.98 21.86
C ASN A 168 -6.02 9.79 22.03
N GLY A 169 -5.95 8.80 21.12
CA GLY A 169 -6.76 7.59 21.21
C GLY A 169 -7.23 7.05 19.86
N VAL A 170 -8.23 6.18 19.90
CA VAL A 170 -8.87 5.61 18.71
C VAL A 170 -9.67 6.71 18.01
N PHE A 171 -9.24 7.08 16.82
CA PHE A 171 -9.87 8.14 16.04
C PHE A 171 -11.06 7.63 15.20
N GLY A 172 -11.07 6.36 14.84
CA GLY A 172 -12.15 5.74 14.08
C GLY A 172 -11.78 4.44 13.41
N VAL A 173 -12.73 3.89 12.68
CA VAL A 173 -12.56 2.69 11.85
C VAL A 173 -12.96 3.04 10.41
N PRO A 174 -12.12 3.78 9.66
CA PRO A 174 -12.38 4.03 8.24
C PRO A 174 -12.24 2.73 7.45
N VAL A 175 -13.03 2.61 6.39
CA VAL A 175 -12.90 1.52 5.40
C VAL A 175 -12.35 2.10 4.12
N TYR A 176 -11.18 1.66 3.73
CA TYR A 176 -10.51 2.07 2.49
C TYR A 176 -10.77 1.07 1.37
N PHE A 177 -10.67 1.55 0.13
CA PHE A 177 -10.84 0.75 -1.09
C PHE A 177 -9.64 0.95 -2.03
N PRO A 178 -8.42 0.59 -1.60
CA PRO A 178 -7.24 0.83 -2.41
C PRO A 178 -7.23 0.00 -3.69
N SER A 179 -6.99 0.70 -4.80
CA SER A 179 -6.71 0.13 -6.11
C SER A 179 -5.21 0.20 -6.37
N SER A 180 -4.64 -0.83 -6.96
CA SER A 180 -3.22 -0.85 -7.27
C SER A 180 -2.97 -1.42 -8.67
N VAL A 181 -1.99 -0.84 -9.35
CA VAL A 181 -1.44 -1.33 -10.62
C VAL A 181 0.05 -1.48 -10.45
N GLY A 182 0.61 -2.60 -10.84
CA GLY A 182 2.04 -2.82 -10.70
C GLY A 182 2.64 -3.73 -11.75
N LEU A 183 3.96 -3.65 -11.85
CA LEU A 183 4.81 -4.52 -12.63
C LEU A 183 5.72 -5.28 -11.70
N ARG A 184 5.98 -6.55 -11.99
CA ARG A 184 7.00 -7.36 -11.31
C ARG A 184 7.89 -8.05 -12.31
N PHE A 185 9.17 -8.08 -12.00
CA PHE A 185 10.18 -8.86 -12.71
C PHE A 185 10.49 -10.08 -11.87
N TRP A 186 10.41 -11.26 -12.48
CA TRP A 186 10.63 -12.55 -11.82
C TRP A 186 12.05 -13.05 -12.06
N PHE A 187 12.70 -13.53 -11.00
CA PHE A 187 14.08 -14.01 -11.02
C PHE A 187 14.20 -15.40 -10.44
#